data_03bee4092f72fdae00b23c9aca0cca39
#
_entry.id   03bee4092f72fdae00b23c9aca0cca39
#
_cell.length_a   1.000
_cell.length_b   1.000
_cell.length_c   1.000
_cell.angle_alpha   90.00
_cell.angle_beta   90.00
_cell.angle_gamma   90.00
#
_symmetry.space_group_name_H-M   'P 1'
#
loop_
_entity.id
_entity.type
_entity.pdbx_description
1 polymer ?
#
loop_
_entity_poly.entity_id
_entity_poly.type
_entity_poly.pdbx_seq_one_letter_code
_entity_poly.pdbx_strand_id
1 'polypeptide(L)'
;MLFRSAAGGGREDGERVLSLLLHHPATATFIATKLVRRFVVDEPPPALVERVAATFRQTEGDVKAMLRTILASPEFWAADTRGAKIKKPFEYVASAVRAVDGHVVDVRAGFLLARSAAEMGEGLYGAQPPTGYPDRAEAWVNAGALLARMNFALALTQRRLPGVTLDLSPLAVDRAAPDAALERLLASLLHGTASAQTRAVLVAQLANPEIRRQTPDNRGPANTDVEKLAALVIGSPEFQRR
;
A
#
# COMPACT_ATOMS: atom_id res chain seq x y z
N MET A 1 30.07 16.37 -19.25
CA MET A 1 29.91 17.76 -19.65
C MET A 1 29.86 18.62 -18.41
N LEU A 2 30.76 19.62 -18.26
CA LEU A 2 30.72 20.53 -17.12
C LEU A 2 29.86 21.73 -17.50
N PHE A 3 28.76 21.94 -16.77
CA PHE A 3 27.97 23.15 -16.91
C PHE A 3 28.76 24.33 -16.30
N ARG A 4 28.96 25.39 -17.08
CA ARG A 4 29.51 26.66 -16.60
C ARG A 4 28.58 27.77 -17.05
N SER A 5 28.09 28.58 -16.09
CA SER A 5 27.36 29.82 -16.37
C SER A 5 28.25 31.01 -16.11
N ALA A 6 28.00 32.11 -16.80
CA ALA A 6 28.57 33.42 -16.45
C ALA A 6 28.01 33.88 -15.09
N ALA A 7 28.82 34.63 -14.33
CA ALA A 7 28.34 35.17 -13.06
C ALA A 7 27.13 36.12 -13.34
N GLY A 8 26.03 35.95 -12.58
CA GLY A 8 24.86 36.81 -12.62
C GLY A 8 23.66 36.28 -13.39
N GLY A 9 23.67 35.06 -13.94
CA GLY A 9 22.53 34.45 -14.67
C GLY A 9 21.31 34.14 -13.80
N GLY A 10 21.47 34.01 -12.48
CA GLY A 10 20.37 33.86 -11.55
C GLY A 10 19.40 32.71 -11.88
N ARG A 11 18.11 33.02 -11.98
CA ARG A 11 17.05 32.04 -12.28
C ARG A 11 17.25 31.36 -13.65
N GLU A 12 17.70 32.10 -14.65
CA GLU A 12 17.86 31.59 -16.01
C GLU A 12 18.91 30.47 -16.06
N ASP A 13 19.96 30.55 -15.24
CA ASP A 13 20.97 29.47 -15.14
C ASP A 13 20.37 28.19 -14.57
N GLY A 14 19.46 28.31 -13.57
CA GLY A 14 18.70 27.17 -13.04
C GLY A 14 17.82 26.51 -14.10
N GLU A 15 17.07 27.31 -14.85
CA GLU A 15 16.22 26.83 -15.93
C GLU A 15 17.00 26.16 -17.05
N ARG A 16 18.18 26.69 -17.37
CA ARG A 16 19.10 26.09 -18.35
C ARG A 16 19.62 24.72 -17.87
N VAL A 17 19.97 24.58 -16.59
CA VAL A 17 20.37 23.27 -16.02
C VAL A 17 19.22 22.28 -16.09
N LEU A 18 18.00 22.67 -15.73
CA LEU A 18 16.82 21.81 -15.84
C LEU A 18 16.57 21.36 -17.27
N SER A 19 16.70 22.28 -18.24
CA SER A 19 16.57 21.96 -19.65
C SER A 19 17.64 20.95 -20.13
N LEU A 20 18.89 21.14 -19.74
CA LEU A 20 19.96 20.19 -20.06
C LEU A 20 19.71 18.81 -19.48
N LEU A 21 19.21 18.74 -18.24
CA LEU A 21 18.86 17.47 -17.58
C LEU A 21 17.67 16.80 -18.26
N LEU A 22 16.64 17.56 -18.62
CA LEU A 22 15.45 17.05 -19.31
C LEU A 22 15.81 16.38 -20.64
N HIS A 23 16.68 17.01 -21.44
CA HIS A 23 17.10 16.49 -22.74
C HIS A 23 18.24 15.45 -22.66
N HIS A 24 18.73 15.15 -21.47
CA HIS A 24 19.78 14.12 -21.34
C HIS A 24 19.20 12.72 -21.61
N PRO A 25 19.85 11.90 -22.48
CA PRO A 25 19.32 10.58 -22.87
C PRO A 25 18.98 9.65 -21.71
N ALA A 26 19.78 9.68 -20.63
CA ALA A 26 19.56 8.86 -19.45
C ALA A 26 18.33 9.26 -18.65
N THR A 27 17.87 10.52 -18.75
CA THR A 27 16.71 11.01 -17.98
C THR A 27 15.42 10.31 -18.41
N ALA A 28 15.20 10.15 -19.71
CA ALA A 28 14.03 9.45 -20.24
C ALA A 28 13.93 8.02 -19.69
N THR A 29 15.02 7.26 -19.75
CA THR A 29 15.09 5.88 -19.25
C THR A 29 14.94 5.83 -17.73
N PHE A 30 15.58 6.76 -17.00
CA PHE A 30 15.50 6.83 -15.54
C PHE A 30 14.08 7.07 -15.06
N ILE A 31 13.40 8.08 -15.62
CA ILE A 31 12.01 8.42 -15.24
C ILE A 31 11.06 7.31 -15.66
N ALA A 32 11.20 6.76 -16.87
CA ALA A 32 10.42 5.61 -17.34
C ALA A 32 10.56 4.42 -16.39
N THR A 33 11.79 4.06 -16.01
CA THR A 33 12.05 2.97 -15.06
C THR A 33 11.35 3.20 -13.71
N LYS A 34 11.41 4.43 -13.18
CA LYS A 34 10.72 4.77 -11.93
C LYS A 34 9.20 4.66 -12.05
N LEU A 35 8.61 5.14 -13.14
CA LEU A 35 7.17 5.05 -13.34
C LEU A 35 6.71 3.61 -13.54
N VAL A 36 7.40 2.82 -14.37
CA VAL A 36 7.06 1.40 -14.57
C VAL A 36 7.21 0.62 -13.26
N ARG A 37 8.30 0.85 -12.51
CA ARG A 37 8.46 0.25 -11.18
C ARG A 37 7.31 0.62 -10.24
N ARG A 38 6.89 1.87 -10.25
CA ARG A 38 5.81 2.34 -9.38
C ARG A 38 4.47 1.69 -9.68
N PHE A 39 4.14 1.52 -10.95
CA PHE A 39 2.79 1.14 -11.38
C PHE A 39 2.65 -0.32 -11.80
N VAL A 40 3.73 -1.01 -12.14
CA VAL A 40 3.67 -2.38 -12.68
C VAL A 40 4.31 -3.39 -11.73
N VAL A 41 5.65 -3.38 -11.64
CA VAL A 41 6.40 -4.40 -10.89
C VAL A 41 7.76 -3.86 -10.43
N ASP A 42 8.34 -4.46 -9.37
CA ASP A 42 9.60 -4.01 -8.78
C ASP A 42 10.80 -4.13 -9.74
N GLU A 43 10.80 -5.13 -10.62
CA GLU A 43 11.77 -5.30 -11.70
C GLU A 43 11.12 -4.97 -13.06
N PRO A 44 11.20 -3.71 -13.51
CA PRO A 44 10.53 -3.26 -14.72
C PRO A 44 10.93 -4.01 -15.97
N PRO A 45 9.98 -4.52 -16.80
CA PRO A 45 10.28 -5.13 -18.08
C PRO A 45 11.01 -4.13 -19.01
N PRO A 46 12.21 -4.47 -19.54
CA PRO A 46 12.99 -3.53 -20.36
C PRO A 46 12.24 -3.00 -21.58
N ALA A 47 11.43 -3.85 -22.22
CA ALA A 47 10.63 -3.44 -23.38
C ALA A 47 9.59 -2.38 -23.05
N LEU A 48 8.93 -2.47 -21.89
CA LEU A 48 7.99 -1.45 -21.44
C LEU A 48 8.73 -0.16 -21.06
N VAL A 49 9.87 -0.28 -20.37
CA VAL A 49 10.69 0.89 -20.01
C VAL A 49 11.10 1.67 -21.28
N GLU A 50 11.52 0.97 -22.35
CA GLU A 50 11.93 1.64 -23.59
C GLU A 50 10.73 2.33 -24.29
N ARG A 51 9.56 1.72 -24.33
CA ARG A 51 8.35 2.36 -24.89
C ARG A 51 7.97 3.63 -24.12
N VAL A 52 8.03 3.59 -22.78
CA VAL A 52 7.72 4.74 -21.93
C VAL A 52 8.80 5.83 -22.06
N ALA A 53 10.09 5.43 -22.19
CA ALA A 53 11.19 6.36 -22.44
C ALA A 53 11.08 7.02 -23.82
N ALA A 54 10.62 6.28 -24.84
CA ALA A 54 10.34 6.85 -26.16
C ALA A 54 9.21 7.90 -26.09
N THR A 55 8.14 7.61 -25.34
CA THR A 55 7.07 8.60 -25.08
C THR A 55 7.61 9.84 -24.38
N PHE A 56 8.48 9.69 -23.37
CA PHE A 56 9.13 10.82 -22.71
C PHE A 56 9.85 11.71 -23.72
N ARG A 57 10.68 11.13 -24.59
CA ARG A 57 11.45 11.87 -25.60
C ARG A 57 10.57 12.57 -26.64
N GLN A 58 9.49 11.91 -27.07
CA GLN A 58 8.54 12.47 -28.06
C GLN A 58 7.68 13.60 -27.54
N THR A 59 7.43 13.62 -26.22
CA THR A 59 6.52 14.58 -25.58
C THR A 59 7.22 15.54 -24.63
N GLU A 60 8.56 15.58 -24.69
CA GLU A 60 9.38 16.44 -23.81
C GLU A 60 9.07 16.27 -22.34
N GLY A 61 8.80 15.01 -21.92
CA GLY A 61 8.57 14.67 -20.52
C GLY A 61 7.11 14.76 -20.06
N ASP A 62 6.11 14.71 -20.95
CA ASP A 62 4.69 14.66 -20.53
C ASP A 62 4.41 13.38 -19.74
N VAL A 63 4.35 13.53 -18.41
CA VAL A 63 4.07 12.42 -17.46
C VAL A 63 2.70 11.78 -17.73
N LYS A 64 1.70 12.56 -18.14
CA LYS A 64 0.37 12.02 -18.45
C LYS A 64 0.40 11.09 -19.67
N ALA A 65 1.14 11.44 -20.71
CA ALA A 65 1.35 10.60 -21.88
C ALA A 65 2.08 9.30 -21.50
N MET A 66 3.12 9.39 -20.67
CA MET A 66 3.86 8.21 -20.17
C MET A 66 2.95 7.27 -19.35
N LEU A 67 2.12 7.80 -18.46
CA LEU A 67 1.16 7.00 -17.70
C LEU A 67 0.14 6.32 -18.62
N ARG A 68 -0.35 6.99 -19.66
CA ARG A 68 -1.22 6.36 -20.66
C ARG A 68 -0.51 5.20 -21.37
N THR A 69 0.76 5.36 -21.73
CA THR A 69 1.57 4.29 -22.33
C THR A 69 1.68 3.09 -21.40
N ILE A 70 1.86 3.30 -20.09
CA ILE A 70 1.91 2.22 -19.09
C ILE A 70 0.55 1.54 -18.99
N LEU A 71 -0.52 2.29 -18.75
CA LEU A 71 -1.87 1.76 -18.54
C LEU A 71 -2.44 1.04 -19.78
N ALA A 72 -2.02 1.42 -20.98
CA ALA A 72 -2.40 0.76 -22.23
C ALA A 72 -1.53 -0.47 -22.56
N SER A 73 -0.48 -0.74 -21.79
CA SER A 73 0.46 -1.82 -22.08
C SER A 73 -0.08 -3.19 -21.64
N PRO A 74 0.22 -4.27 -22.37
CA PRO A 74 -0.17 -5.62 -21.95
C PRO A 74 0.51 -6.04 -20.64
N GLU A 75 1.71 -5.54 -20.36
CA GLU A 75 2.45 -5.84 -19.13
C GLU A 75 1.73 -5.31 -17.87
N PHE A 76 1.04 -4.18 -17.98
CA PHE A 76 0.24 -3.66 -16.85
C PHE A 76 -0.95 -4.56 -16.50
N TRP A 77 -1.55 -5.20 -17.51
CA TRP A 77 -2.73 -6.07 -17.36
C TRP A 77 -2.39 -7.56 -17.25
N ALA A 78 -1.12 -7.91 -17.24
CA ALA A 78 -0.70 -9.30 -17.12
C ALA A 78 -1.10 -9.88 -15.75
N ALA A 79 -1.43 -11.17 -15.73
CA ALA A 79 -1.92 -11.82 -14.51
C ALA A 79 -0.88 -11.86 -13.39
N ASP A 80 0.40 -11.93 -13.72
CA ASP A 80 1.53 -11.97 -12.79
C ASP A 80 1.90 -10.60 -12.21
N THR A 81 1.43 -9.51 -12.80
CA THR A 81 1.61 -8.17 -12.26
C THR A 81 0.55 -7.78 -11.25
N ARG A 82 -0.59 -8.47 -11.30
CA ARG A 82 -1.68 -8.23 -10.36
C ARG A 82 -1.28 -8.66 -8.94
N GLY A 83 -1.24 -7.71 -8.01
CA GLY A 83 -0.79 -7.98 -6.64
C GLY A 83 0.70 -8.29 -6.53
N ALA A 84 1.51 -7.95 -7.53
CA ALA A 84 2.96 -8.16 -7.49
C ALA A 84 3.67 -7.20 -6.52
N LYS A 85 3.11 -6.02 -6.33
CA LYS A 85 3.71 -5.00 -5.46
C LYS A 85 3.25 -5.10 -4.01
N ILE A 86 4.20 -4.94 -3.10
CA ILE A 86 3.90 -4.78 -1.68
C ILE A 86 3.49 -3.33 -1.41
N LYS A 87 2.41 -3.15 -0.67
CA LYS A 87 2.00 -1.83 -0.18
C LYS A 87 3.09 -1.25 0.72
N LYS A 88 3.53 -0.04 0.42
CA LYS A 88 4.37 0.72 1.35
C LYS A 88 3.61 0.98 2.66
N PRO A 89 4.29 1.30 3.76
CA PRO A 89 3.61 1.52 5.04
C PRO A 89 2.48 2.55 4.98
N PHE A 90 2.68 3.68 4.31
CA PHE A 90 1.63 4.67 4.12
C PHE A 90 0.43 4.11 3.32
N GLU A 91 0.70 3.36 2.25
CA GLU A 91 -0.34 2.71 1.45
C GLU A 91 -1.10 1.66 2.26
N TYR A 92 -0.39 0.89 3.09
CA TYR A 92 -0.99 -0.10 3.97
C TYR A 92 -1.93 0.56 4.99
N VAL A 93 -1.45 1.59 5.71
CA VAL A 93 -2.24 2.34 6.69
C VAL A 93 -3.50 2.93 6.03
N ALA A 94 -3.34 3.63 4.91
CA ALA A 94 -4.45 4.26 4.20
C ALA A 94 -5.45 3.23 3.68
N SER A 95 -4.98 2.10 3.11
CA SER A 95 -5.85 1.05 2.60
C SER A 95 -6.58 0.30 3.71
N ALA A 96 -5.93 0.07 4.86
CA ALA A 96 -6.56 -0.59 6.00
C ALA A 96 -7.69 0.27 6.59
N VAL A 97 -7.44 1.57 6.80
CA VAL A 97 -8.49 2.50 7.28
C VAL A 97 -9.67 2.51 6.31
N ARG A 98 -9.42 2.62 5.00
CA ARG A 98 -10.49 2.61 3.98
C ARG A 98 -11.26 1.30 3.92
N ALA A 99 -10.58 0.17 4.07
CA ALA A 99 -11.18 -1.14 3.96
C ALA A 99 -12.21 -1.43 5.07
N VAL A 100 -12.08 -0.76 6.21
CA VAL A 100 -13.01 -0.86 7.36
C VAL A 100 -13.94 0.35 7.47
N ASP A 101 -14.14 1.09 6.39
CA ASP A 101 -14.92 2.35 6.36
C ASP A 101 -14.51 3.31 7.48
N GLY A 102 -13.18 3.46 7.66
CA GLY A 102 -12.61 4.27 8.70
C GLY A 102 -12.61 5.76 8.37
N HIS A 103 -13.04 6.58 9.32
CA HIS A 103 -13.05 8.03 9.20
C HIS A 103 -12.09 8.67 10.19
N VAL A 104 -11.27 9.60 9.71
CA VAL A 104 -10.34 10.40 10.50
C VAL A 104 -11.07 11.66 10.93
N VAL A 105 -11.39 11.80 12.24
CA VAL A 105 -12.26 12.88 12.73
C VAL A 105 -11.51 14.15 13.07
N ASP A 106 -10.19 14.06 13.30
CA ASP A 106 -9.38 15.22 13.64
C ASP A 106 -7.92 15.09 13.17
N VAL A 107 -7.18 16.18 13.27
CA VAL A 107 -5.78 16.24 12.86
C VAL A 107 -4.86 15.36 13.71
N ARG A 108 -5.20 15.12 14.99
CA ARG A 108 -4.40 14.28 15.89
C ARG A 108 -4.44 12.83 15.45
N ALA A 109 -5.61 12.35 15.02
CA ALA A 109 -5.74 11.03 14.41
C ALA A 109 -4.87 10.90 13.15
N GLY A 110 -4.82 11.94 12.31
CA GLY A 110 -3.91 11.99 11.16
C GLY A 110 -2.44 11.81 11.56
N PHE A 111 -1.98 12.49 12.63
CA PHE A 111 -0.63 12.30 13.16
C PHE A 111 -0.38 10.89 13.69
N LEU A 112 -1.35 10.27 14.36
CA LEU A 112 -1.22 8.87 14.82
C LEU A 112 -1.08 7.89 13.66
N LEU A 113 -1.84 8.08 12.60
CA LEU A 113 -1.72 7.27 11.37
C LEU A 113 -0.36 7.47 10.68
N ALA A 114 0.11 8.72 10.59
CA ALA A 114 1.43 9.04 10.06
C ALA A 114 2.56 8.41 10.92
N ARG A 115 2.41 8.44 12.23
CA ARG A 115 3.33 7.76 13.16
C ARG A 115 3.32 6.26 12.96
N SER A 116 2.16 5.63 12.76
CA SER A 116 2.08 4.19 12.47
C SER A 116 2.83 3.83 11.19
N ALA A 117 2.76 4.66 10.15
CA ALA A 117 3.56 4.46 8.94
C ALA A 117 5.06 4.60 9.22
N ALA A 118 5.46 5.56 10.07
CA ALA A 118 6.85 5.74 10.48
C ALA A 118 7.39 4.54 11.28
N GLU A 119 6.59 3.96 12.17
CA GLU A 119 6.93 2.75 12.94
C GLU A 119 7.12 1.52 12.05
N MET A 120 6.48 1.51 10.87
CA MET A 120 6.69 0.50 9.82
C MET A 120 7.88 0.82 8.90
N GLY A 121 8.56 1.98 9.08
CA GLY A 121 9.74 2.41 8.34
C GLY A 121 9.54 3.55 7.34
N GLU A 122 8.31 4.06 7.13
CA GLU A 122 8.02 5.16 6.20
C GLU A 122 7.52 6.41 6.92
N GLY A 123 8.44 7.15 7.57
CA GLY A 123 8.10 8.45 8.13
C GLY A 123 7.80 9.47 7.02
N LEU A 124 6.66 10.18 7.10
CA LEU A 124 6.32 11.20 6.10
C LEU A 124 7.40 12.28 6.09
N TYR A 125 7.92 12.59 4.89
CA TYR A 125 9.03 13.50 4.66
C TYR A 125 10.34 13.14 5.39
N GLY A 126 10.47 11.90 5.91
CA GLY A 126 11.63 11.44 6.68
C GLY A 126 12.72 10.72 5.86
N ALA A 127 12.57 10.65 4.53
CA ALA A 127 13.61 10.03 3.70
C ALA A 127 14.90 10.84 3.73
N GLN A 128 16.00 10.22 4.19
CA GLN A 128 17.32 10.87 4.25
C GLN A 128 17.91 11.15 2.84
N PRO A 129 17.88 10.17 1.90
CA PRO A 129 18.37 10.41 0.56
C PRO A 129 17.46 11.33 -0.25
N PRO A 130 17.98 12.19 -1.12
CA PRO A 130 17.17 13.06 -1.98
C PRO A 130 16.35 12.27 -3.02
N THR A 131 16.68 11.00 -3.23
CA THR A 131 15.91 10.08 -4.10
C THR A 131 14.61 9.58 -3.48
N GLY A 132 14.35 9.88 -2.20
CA GLY A 132 13.19 9.41 -1.46
C GLY A 132 13.34 7.96 -1.00
N TYR A 133 12.24 7.41 -0.49
CA TYR A 133 12.17 6.01 -0.06
C TYR A 133 12.23 5.04 -1.25
N PRO A 134 12.83 3.84 -1.07
CA PRO A 134 12.85 2.81 -2.10
C PRO A 134 11.43 2.38 -2.50
N ASP A 135 11.22 2.08 -3.79
CA ASP A 135 9.96 1.54 -4.30
C ASP A 135 10.13 0.06 -4.70
N ARG A 136 10.58 -0.74 -3.74
CA ARG A 136 10.83 -2.18 -3.86
C ARG A 136 10.40 -2.90 -2.58
N ALA A 137 9.90 -4.12 -2.73
CA ALA A 137 9.36 -4.92 -1.62
C ALA A 137 10.37 -5.15 -0.49
N GLU A 138 11.64 -5.37 -0.82
CA GLU A 138 12.69 -5.70 0.17
C GLU A 138 12.86 -4.62 1.24
N ALA A 139 12.58 -3.37 0.89
CA ALA A 139 12.66 -2.26 1.85
C ALA A 139 11.56 -2.29 2.92
N TRP A 140 10.46 -2.99 2.65
CA TRP A 140 9.22 -2.93 3.44
C TRP A 140 8.81 -4.27 4.07
N VAL A 141 9.50 -5.36 3.73
CA VAL A 141 9.20 -6.72 4.23
C VAL A 141 10.34 -7.20 5.12
N ASN A 142 10.21 -6.92 6.41
CA ASN A 142 11.07 -7.45 7.46
C ASN A 142 10.21 -7.79 8.68
N ALA A 143 10.76 -8.58 9.61
CA ALA A 143 10.00 -9.06 10.77
C ALA A 143 9.41 -7.93 11.63
N GLY A 144 10.18 -6.84 11.85
CA GLY A 144 9.71 -5.67 12.61
C GLY A 144 8.56 -4.95 11.93
N ALA A 145 8.68 -4.70 10.62
CA ALA A 145 7.62 -4.05 9.84
C ALA A 145 6.34 -4.91 9.77
N LEU A 146 6.47 -6.23 9.61
CA LEU A 146 5.32 -7.14 9.62
C LEU A 146 4.62 -7.15 10.98
N LEU A 147 5.38 -7.20 12.09
CA LEU A 147 4.81 -7.11 13.43
C LEU A 147 4.09 -5.76 13.65
N ALA A 148 4.69 -4.65 13.22
CA ALA A 148 4.07 -3.33 13.31
C ALA A 148 2.76 -3.26 12.50
N ARG A 149 2.70 -3.86 11.31
CA ARG A 149 1.48 -3.97 10.49
C ARG A 149 0.38 -4.77 11.20
N MET A 150 0.72 -5.92 11.81
CA MET A 150 -0.22 -6.72 12.58
C MET A 150 -0.77 -5.96 13.78
N ASN A 151 0.10 -5.30 14.53
CA ASN A 151 -0.29 -4.49 15.69
C ASN A 151 -1.20 -3.32 15.27
N PHE A 152 -0.89 -2.66 14.15
CA PHE A 152 -1.74 -1.61 13.59
C PHE A 152 -3.12 -2.13 13.19
N ALA A 153 -3.19 -3.28 12.50
CA ALA A 153 -4.46 -3.90 12.12
C ALA A 153 -5.34 -4.20 13.35
N LEU A 154 -4.73 -4.76 14.41
CA LEU A 154 -5.42 -5.01 15.67
C LEU A 154 -5.88 -3.71 16.36
N ALA A 155 -5.01 -2.70 16.43
CA ALA A 155 -5.37 -1.41 17.03
C ALA A 155 -6.52 -0.72 16.28
N LEU A 156 -6.48 -0.78 14.94
CA LEU A 156 -7.51 -0.21 14.07
C LEU A 156 -8.86 -0.91 14.30
N THR A 157 -8.92 -2.22 14.07
CA THR A 157 -10.19 -2.96 14.12
C THR A 157 -10.80 -3.00 15.52
N GLN A 158 -9.98 -2.96 16.58
CA GLN A 158 -10.41 -2.90 17.96
C GLN A 158 -10.71 -1.46 18.45
N ARG A 159 -10.74 -0.47 17.55
CA ARG A 159 -11.03 0.94 17.88
C ARG A 159 -10.09 1.56 18.93
N ARG A 160 -8.80 1.12 18.91
CA ARG A 160 -7.78 1.62 19.84
C ARG A 160 -7.01 2.82 19.29
N LEU A 161 -7.39 3.33 18.11
CA LEU A 161 -6.79 4.52 17.50
C LEU A 161 -7.69 5.73 17.79
N PRO A 162 -7.31 6.60 18.75
CA PRO A 162 -8.13 7.77 19.09
C PRO A 162 -8.34 8.67 17.87
N GLY A 163 -9.57 9.13 17.67
CA GLY A 163 -9.94 9.99 16.54
C GLY A 163 -10.06 9.26 15.19
N VAL A 164 -9.98 7.92 15.19
CA VAL A 164 -10.36 7.10 14.04
C VAL A 164 -11.64 6.35 14.41
N THR A 165 -12.74 6.66 13.76
CA THR A 165 -14.00 5.91 13.87
C THR A 165 -14.09 4.92 12.71
N LEU A 166 -14.74 3.79 12.91
CA LEU A 166 -14.93 2.78 11.87
C LEU A 166 -16.27 2.05 12.09
N ASP A 167 -16.83 1.54 11.00
CA ASP A 167 -18.03 0.71 11.04
C ASP A 167 -17.74 -0.68 10.45
N LEU A 168 -17.72 -1.68 11.32
CA LEU A 168 -17.58 -3.09 10.94
C LEU A 168 -18.95 -3.79 10.86
N SER A 169 -20.07 -3.11 11.12
CA SER A 169 -21.40 -3.72 11.10
C SER A 169 -21.77 -4.34 9.73
N PRO A 170 -21.39 -3.75 8.58
CA PRO A 170 -21.63 -4.39 7.28
C PRO A 170 -20.85 -5.69 7.08
N LEU A 171 -19.73 -5.87 7.81
CA LEU A 171 -18.88 -7.04 7.76
C LEU A 171 -19.28 -8.12 8.78
N ALA A 172 -20.02 -7.74 9.82
CA ALA A 172 -20.37 -8.55 10.98
C ALA A 172 -21.79 -9.15 10.90
N VAL A 173 -22.18 -9.70 9.74
CA VAL A 173 -23.57 -10.08 9.43
C VAL A 173 -24.15 -11.14 10.34
N ASP A 174 -23.38 -12.10 10.80
CA ASP A 174 -23.80 -13.09 11.78
C ASP A 174 -22.63 -13.54 12.66
N ARG A 175 -22.56 -12.98 13.86
CA ARG A 175 -21.51 -13.33 14.83
C ARG A 175 -21.68 -14.76 15.38
N ALA A 176 -22.84 -15.38 15.20
CA ALA A 176 -23.09 -16.77 15.57
C ALA A 176 -22.63 -17.78 14.51
N ALA A 177 -22.39 -17.32 13.27
CA ALA A 177 -21.94 -18.13 12.15
C ALA A 177 -20.50 -17.72 11.74
N PRO A 178 -19.45 -18.24 12.42
CA PRO A 178 -18.05 -17.85 12.22
C PRO A 178 -17.55 -18.03 10.78
N ASP A 179 -17.96 -19.10 10.12
CA ASP A 179 -17.57 -19.38 8.74
C ASP A 179 -18.17 -18.35 7.77
N ALA A 180 -19.44 -17.98 7.96
CA ALA A 180 -20.10 -16.94 7.16
C ALA A 180 -19.47 -15.56 7.39
N ALA A 181 -19.09 -15.25 8.62
CA ALA A 181 -18.38 -14.02 8.96
C ALA A 181 -17.00 -13.96 8.26
N LEU A 182 -16.25 -15.06 8.29
CA LEU A 182 -14.96 -15.17 7.58
C LEU A 182 -15.13 -14.96 6.08
N GLU A 183 -16.07 -15.66 5.44
CA GLU A 183 -16.31 -15.55 4.00
C GLU A 183 -16.66 -14.11 3.60
N ARG A 184 -17.47 -13.44 4.41
CA ARG A 184 -17.81 -12.03 4.17
C ARG A 184 -16.58 -11.12 4.28
N LEU A 185 -15.74 -11.30 5.29
CA LEU A 185 -14.50 -10.55 5.47
C LEU A 185 -13.54 -10.78 4.29
N LEU A 186 -13.36 -12.03 3.85
CA LEU A 186 -12.53 -12.36 2.69
C LEU A 186 -13.05 -11.71 1.40
N ALA A 187 -14.37 -11.76 1.18
CA ALA A 187 -14.98 -11.15 0.00
C ALA A 187 -14.83 -9.62 0.01
N SER A 188 -15.07 -8.99 1.17
CA SER A 188 -15.06 -7.52 1.29
C SER A 188 -13.64 -6.94 1.33
N LEU A 189 -12.73 -7.56 2.09
CA LEU A 189 -11.39 -7.00 2.32
C LEU A 189 -10.35 -7.47 1.28
N LEU A 190 -10.52 -8.67 0.73
CA LEU A 190 -9.58 -9.26 -0.25
C LEU A 190 -10.18 -9.42 -1.65
N HIS A 191 -11.46 -9.05 -1.85
CA HIS A 191 -12.13 -9.12 -3.15
C HIS A 191 -11.99 -10.48 -3.85
N GLY A 192 -12.00 -11.57 -3.07
CA GLY A 192 -11.88 -12.94 -3.56
C GLY A 192 -10.45 -13.40 -3.91
N THR A 193 -9.42 -12.63 -3.57
CA THR A 193 -8.01 -12.98 -3.87
C THR A 193 -7.33 -13.84 -2.80
N ALA A 194 -8.06 -14.28 -1.76
CA ALA A 194 -7.49 -15.12 -0.70
C ALA A 194 -6.96 -16.45 -1.27
N SER A 195 -5.69 -16.77 -0.99
CA SER A 195 -5.11 -18.07 -1.32
C SER A 195 -5.72 -19.19 -0.47
N ALA A 196 -5.63 -20.43 -0.98
CA ALA A 196 -6.06 -21.59 -0.22
C ALA A 196 -5.32 -21.71 1.12
N GLN A 197 -4.05 -21.34 1.16
CA GLN A 197 -3.24 -21.36 2.38
C GLN A 197 -3.73 -20.29 3.38
N THR A 198 -3.92 -19.07 2.97
CA THR A 198 -4.44 -17.99 3.83
C THR A 198 -5.83 -18.36 4.37
N ARG A 199 -6.71 -18.88 3.51
CA ARG A 199 -8.03 -19.36 3.92
C ARG A 199 -7.92 -20.47 4.98
N ALA A 200 -7.08 -21.48 4.77
CA ALA A 200 -6.89 -22.57 5.72
C ALA A 200 -6.39 -22.09 7.10
N VAL A 201 -5.44 -21.14 7.10
CA VAL A 201 -4.93 -20.54 8.34
C VAL A 201 -6.05 -19.77 9.06
N LEU A 202 -6.83 -18.97 8.36
CA LEU A 202 -7.93 -18.20 8.97
C LEU A 202 -9.05 -19.10 9.50
N VAL A 203 -9.41 -20.16 8.77
CA VAL A 203 -10.36 -21.19 9.25
C VAL A 203 -9.85 -21.85 10.54
N ALA A 204 -8.57 -22.23 10.60
CA ALA A 204 -7.98 -22.79 11.81
C ALA A 204 -8.06 -21.80 13.00
N GLN A 205 -7.93 -20.51 12.76
CA GLN A 205 -8.07 -19.48 13.81
C GLN A 205 -9.52 -19.37 14.34
N LEU A 206 -10.54 -19.74 13.57
CA LEU A 206 -11.92 -19.75 14.09
C LEU A 206 -12.12 -20.71 15.25
N ALA A 207 -11.29 -21.75 15.36
CA ALA A 207 -11.30 -22.67 16.51
C ALA A 207 -10.57 -22.11 17.75
N ASN A 208 -9.82 -21.00 17.60
CA ASN A 208 -9.06 -20.41 18.68
C ASN A 208 -10.00 -19.75 19.71
N PRO A 209 -9.90 -20.08 21.02
CA PRO A 209 -10.71 -19.46 22.08
C PRO A 209 -10.60 -17.95 22.13
N GLU A 210 -9.46 -17.36 21.73
CA GLU A 210 -9.26 -15.92 21.67
C GLU A 210 -10.11 -15.23 20.57
N ILE A 211 -10.50 -15.96 19.54
CA ILE A 211 -11.41 -15.49 18.48
C ILE A 211 -12.88 -15.77 18.86
N ARG A 212 -13.14 -16.82 19.65
CA ARG A 212 -14.45 -17.18 20.17
C ARG A 212 -14.63 -16.56 21.56
N ARG A 213 -15.08 -15.33 21.65
CA ARG A 213 -15.31 -14.67 22.93
C ARG A 213 -16.59 -15.18 23.58
N GLN A 214 -16.43 -15.75 24.79
CA GLN A 214 -17.51 -15.73 25.81
C GLN A 214 -17.25 -14.53 26.72
N THR A 215 -18.13 -13.54 26.73
CA THR A 215 -18.12 -12.52 27.78
C THR A 215 -18.86 -13.05 29.01
N PRO A 216 -18.44 -12.68 30.25
CA PRO A 216 -19.09 -13.17 31.48
C PRO A 216 -20.59 -12.88 31.53
N ASP A 217 -21.07 -11.85 30.85
CA ASP A 217 -22.47 -11.42 30.81
C ASP A 217 -23.30 -12.10 29.71
N ASN A 218 -22.65 -12.81 28.76
CA ASN A 218 -23.32 -13.48 27.65
C ASN A 218 -23.24 -15.00 27.79
N ARG A 219 -24.29 -15.59 28.38
CA ARG A 219 -24.47 -17.05 28.51
C ARG A 219 -24.96 -17.73 27.23
N GLY A 220 -24.98 -17.00 26.12
CA GLY A 220 -25.32 -17.51 24.80
C GLY A 220 -24.16 -18.26 24.12
N PRO A 221 -24.36 -18.76 22.87
CA PRO A 221 -23.29 -19.38 22.11
C PRO A 221 -22.15 -18.39 21.91
N ALA A 222 -20.89 -18.92 21.92
CA ALA A 222 -19.68 -18.11 21.75
C ALA A 222 -19.74 -17.32 20.44
N ASN A 223 -19.77 -15.99 20.55
CA ASN A 223 -19.79 -15.11 19.41
C ASN A 223 -18.38 -14.93 18.81
N THR A 224 -18.29 -14.85 17.48
CA THR A 224 -17.04 -14.57 16.78
C THR A 224 -16.58 -13.13 17.06
N ASP A 225 -15.30 -12.97 17.44
CA ASP A 225 -14.66 -11.66 17.54
C ASP A 225 -14.31 -11.19 16.11
N VAL A 226 -15.28 -10.54 15.48
CA VAL A 226 -15.15 -10.04 14.09
C VAL A 226 -14.03 -9.02 13.98
N GLU A 227 -13.78 -8.25 15.02
CA GLU A 227 -12.72 -7.26 15.10
C GLU A 227 -11.33 -7.92 14.99
N LYS A 228 -11.09 -9.00 15.73
CA LYS A 228 -9.84 -9.76 15.62
C LYS A 228 -9.72 -10.49 14.29
N LEU A 229 -10.83 -11.07 13.82
CA LEU A 229 -10.84 -11.78 12.54
C LEU A 229 -10.54 -10.80 11.39
N ALA A 230 -11.12 -9.61 11.40
CA ALA A 230 -10.80 -8.56 10.43
C ALA A 230 -9.32 -8.14 10.49
N ALA A 231 -8.75 -8.02 11.70
CA ALA A 231 -7.33 -7.75 11.87
C ALA A 231 -6.43 -8.82 11.22
N LEU A 232 -6.78 -10.10 11.38
CA LEU A 232 -6.04 -11.20 10.75
C LEU A 232 -6.12 -11.14 9.23
N VAL A 233 -7.30 -10.81 8.67
CA VAL A 233 -7.47 -10.63 7.22
C VAL A 233 -6.65 -9.45 6.71
N ILE A 234 -6.67 -8.29 7.40
CA ILE A 234 -5.86 -7.11 7.06
C ILE A 234 -4.36 -7.41 7.19
N GLY A 235 -3.98 -8.29 8.13
CA GLY A 235 -2.60 -8.76 8.30
C GLY A 235 -2.15 -9.80 7.28
N SER A 236 -3.07 -10.36 6.46
CA SER A 236 -2.74 -11.41 5.49
C SER A 236 -1.81 -10.93 4.37
N PRO A 237 -1.05 -11.84 3.76
CA PRO A 237 -0.15 -11.50 2.65
C PRO A 237 -0.87 -10.83 1.47
N GLU A 238 -2.10 -11.25 1.18
CA GLU A 238 -2.88 -10.72 0.06
C GLU A 238 -3.31 -9.27 0.30
N PHE A 239 -3.74 -8.93 1.52
CA PHE A 239 -4.09 -7.56 1.84
C PHE A 239 -2.89 -6.61 1.78
N GLN A 240 -1.69 -7.12 2.03
CA GLN A 240 -0.46 -6.32 1.98
C GLN A 240 0.02 -6.04 0.56
N ARG A 241 -0.62 -6.60 -0.46
CA ARG A 241 -0.29 -6.44 -1.88
C ARG A 241 -1.26 -5.50 -2.60
N ARG A 242 -0.80 -4.99 -3.75
CA ARG A 242 -1.58 -4.14 -4.66
C ARG A 242 -1.21 -4.42 -6.09
#